data_1784773228452b7fefd40ffb14047ee9
#
_entry.id   1784773228452b7fefd40ffb14047ee9
#
_cell.length_a   1.000
_cell.length_b   1.000
_cell.length_c   1.000
_cell.angle_alpha   90.00
_cell.angle_beta   90.00
_cell.angle_gamma   90.00
#
_symmetry.space_group_name_H-M   'P 1'
#
loop_
_entity.id
_entity.type
_entity.pdbx_description
1 polymer ?
#
loop_
_entity_poly.entity_id
_entity_poly.type
_entity_poly.pdbx_seq_one_letter_code
_entity_poly.pdbx_strand_id
1 'polypeptide(L)'
;FGKGLVLRLDQAFGSAAEPISPAAALPVFAIRLTLPEPIGLESDVTAAVKRLLPRLCSKLAAANRGARQLRLQAYRCDQTMQCFDIGLARASSDPERIHPLLVLKLAKIDAGFGIDMLRLEATQTEPLQPHQQHQPLDSLSTPTAAAVATIPQTVAIEDLIGRIGARIGLDHITRRHPGDSHIPEKSALTLAAAWSEPAGEWPLCSAPRPLILWSPEPVTAPGTPTPPAQFRWRGRNLITLKATGPERLAPEWWLDDPNWRSGVRDYWCLTTQTGDRLWLFYAHGASLSAGWFTHGSFA
;
A
#
# COMPACT_ATOMS: atom_id res chain seq x y z
N PHE A 1 -20.23 -35.82 12.48
CA PHE A 1 -20.65 -34.46 12.87
C PHE A 1 -20.84 -34.42 14.38
N GLY A 2 -20.22 -33.45 15.08
CA GLY A 2 -20.23 -33.39 16.53
C GLY A 2 -21.53 -32.81 17.13
N LYS A 3 -21.65 -32.85 18.48
CA LYS A 3 -22.82 -32.31 19.23
C LYS A 3 -23.16 -30.86 18.90
N GLY A 4 -22.17 -30.07 18.39
CA GLY A 4 -22.39 -28.69 17.96
C GLY A 4 -23.34 -28.54 16.77
N LEU A 5 -23.40 -29.52 15.84
CA LEU A 5 -24.36 -29.50 14.74
C LEU A 5 -25.80 -29.67 15.22
N VAL A 6 -26.01 -30.62 16.16
CA VAL A 6 -27.35 -30.86 16.73
C VAL A 6 -27.83 -29.59 17.44
N LEU A 7 -26.99 -28.98 18.27
CA LEU A 7 -27.32 -27.71 18.93
C LEU A 7 -27.71 -26.60 17.94
N ARG A 8 -26.96 -26.47 16.82
CA ARG A 8 -27.28 -25.48 15.79
C ARG A 8 -28.60 -25.76 15.09
N LEU A 9 -28.93 -27.04 14.85
CA LEU A 9 -30.23 -27.42 14.29
C LEU A 9 -31.36 -27.13 15.28
N ASP A 10 -31.17 -27.44 16.55
CA ASP A 10 -32.16 -27.15 17.58
C ASP A 10 -32.41 -25.66 17.74
N GLN A 11 -31.33 -24.83 17.62
CA GLN A 11 -31.44 -23.37 17.59
C GLN A 11 -32.19 -22.89 16.35
N ALA A 12 -31.86 -23.43 15.17
CA ALA A 12 -32.52 -23.09 13.91
C ALA A 12 -34.01 -23.43 13.88
N PHE A 13 -34.41 -24.52 14.57
CA PHE A 13 -35.81 -24.92 14.71
C PHE A 13 -36.52 -24.25 15.93
N GLY A 14 -35.83 -23.41 16.70
CA GLY A 14 -36.36 -22.75 17.87
C GLY A 14 -36.55 -23.67 19.08
N SER A 15 -36.01 -24.90 19.03
CA SER A 15 -36.08 -25.88 20.14
C SER A 15 -35.08 -25.58 21.25
N ALA A 16 -33.98 -24.89 20.93
CA ALA A 16 -32.97 -24.40 21.87
C ALA A 16 -32.84 -22.87 21.78
N ALA A 17 -32.65 -22.20 22.91
CA ALA A 17 -32.45 -20.77 22.95
C ALA A 17 -31.09 -20.40 22.31
N GLU A 18 -31.11 -19.45 21.40
CA GLU A 18 -29.90 -18.84 20.87
C GLU A 18 -29.67 -17.48 21.55
N PRO A 19 -28.61 -17.34 22.39
CA PRO A 19 -28.32 -16.06 23.01
C PRO A 19 -27.88 -15.06 21.94
N ILE A 20 -28.64 -13.99 21.79
CA ILE A 20 -28.27 -12.86 20.89
C ILE A 20 -27.22 -12.04 21.64
N SER A 21 -26.01 -12.02 21.12
CA SER A 21 -24.98 -11.06 21.53
C SER A 21 -25.14 -9.79 20.70
N PRO A 22 -25.65 -8.68 21.25
CA PRO A 22 -25.75 -7.44 20.52
C PRO A 22 -24.35 -6.96 20.13
N ALA A 23 -24.17 -6.51 18.89
CA ALA A 23 -22.93 -5.89 18.49
C ALA A 23 -22.68 -4.65 19.35
N ALA A 24 -21.55 -4.60 20.05
CA ALA A 24 -21.15 -3.42 20.79
C ALA A 24 -20.94 -2.27 19.79
N ALA A 25 -21.54 -1.10 20.08
CA ALA A 25 -21.29 0.08 19.28
C ALA A 25 -19.79 0.41 19.31
N LEU A 26 -19.20 0.62 18.14
CA LEU A 26 -17.81 1.05 18.07
C LEU A 26 -17.65 2.42 18.75
N PRO A 27 -16.58 2.61 19.53
CA PRO A 27 -16.36 3.89 20.21
C PRO A 27 -16.16 4.99 19.16
N VAL A 28 -16.94 6.08 19.27
CA VAL A 28 -16.84 7.24 18.42
C VAL A 28 -15.89 8.26 19.06
N PHE A 29 -14.79 8.53 18.38
CA PHE A 29 -13.81 9.54 18.79
C PHE A 29 -14.07 10.83 18.02
N ALA A 30 -14.93 11.67 18.56
CA ALA A 30 -15.27 12.96 17.98
C ALA A 30 -15.34 14.05 19.07
N ILE A 31 -14.97 15.25 18.68
CA ILE A 31 -15.11 16.49 19.47
C ILE A 31 -15.73 17.54 18.57
N ARG A 32 -16.60 18.35 19.14
CA ARG A 32 -17.20 19.52 18.47
C ARG A 32 -16.90 20.78 19.24
N LEU A 33 -16.81 21.90 18.53
CA LEU A 33 -16.72 23.25 19.06
C LEU A 33 -17.77 24.11 18.37
N THR A 34 -18.77 24.53 19.12
CA THR A 34 -19.74 25.54 18.66
C THR A 34 -19.16 26.91 19.02
N LEU A 35 -19.19 27.81 18.08
CA LEU A 35 -18.62 29.14 18.20
C LEU A 35 -19.74 30.12 18.59
N PRO A 36 -19.51 31.06 19.52
CA PRO A 36 -20.51 32.03 19.92
C PRO A 36 -20.85 33.03 18.81
N GLU A 37 -19.85 33.32 17.97
CA GLU A 37 -19.98 34.13 16.75
C GLU A 37 -19.35 33.39 15.59
N PRO A 38 -19.92 33.50 14.37
CA PRO A 38 -19.36 32.87 13.19
C PRO A 38 -17.98 33.41 12.84
N ILE A 39 -17.05 32.53 12.52
CA ILE A 39 -15.68 32.87 12.12
C ILE A 39 -15.50 32.73 10.62
N GLY A 40 -14.73 33.64 10.01
CA GLY A 40 -14.46 33.63 8.55
C GLY A 40 -12.97 33.65 8.21
N LEU A 41 -12.11 34.00 9.16
CA LEU A 41 -10.68 34.09 8.90
C LEU A 41 -10.00 32.74 9.09
N GLU A 42 -9.05 32.42 8.22
CA GLU A 42 -8.24 31.20 8.32
C GLU A 42 -7.49 31.10 9.68
N SER A 43 -7.03 32.25 10.20
CA SER A 43 -6.40 32.33 11.52
C SER A 43 -7.32 31.83 12.64
N ASP A 44 -8.59 32.19 12.59
CA ASP A 44 -9.58 31.85 13.62
C ASP A 44 -9.96 30.36 13.53
N VAL A 45 -10.11 29.86 12.32
CA VAL A 45 -10.33 28.42 12.09
C VAL A 45 -9.13 27.62 12.59
N THR A 46 -7.91 28.07 12.30
CA THR A 46 -6.68 27.45 12.80
C THR A 46 -6.63 27.45 14.33
N ALA A 47 -6.98 28.56 14.96
CA ALA A 47 -7.05 28.67 16.42
C ALA A 47 -8.10 27.73 17.02
N ALA A 48 -9.27 27.63 16.39
CA ALA A 48 -10.33 26.73 16.81
C ALA A 48 -9.92 25.25 16.69
N VAL A 49 -9.27 24.86 15.59
CA VAL A 49 -8.72 23.51 15.41
C VAL A 49 -7.62 23.22 16.45
N LYS A 50 -6.75 24.18 16.74
CA LYS A 50 -5.71 24.06 17.78
C LYS A 50 -6.31 23.83 19.17
N ARG A 51 -7.54 24.29 19.44
CA ARG A 51 -8.28 24.01 20.69
C ARG A 51 -8.98 22.64 20.68
N LEU A 52 -9.48 22.19 19.52
CA LEU A 52 -10.17 20.90 19.38
C LEU A 52 -9.21 19.71 19.45
N LEU A 53 -8.09 19.81 18.76
CA LEU A 53 -7.17 18.70 18.53
C LEU A 53 -6.64 18.06 19.83
N PRO A 54 -6.15 18.79 20.85
CA PRO A 54 -5.69 18.18 22.09
C PRO A 54 -6.78 17.40 22.82
N ARG A 55 -8.04 17.87 22.75
CA ARG A 55 -9.19 17.19 23.38
C ARG A 55 -9.51 15.87 22.72
N LEU A 56 -9.41 15.81 21.38
CA LEU A 56 -9.55 14.56 20.63
C LEU A 56 -8.40 13.60 20.93
N CYS A 57 -7.17 14.10 20.92
CA CYS A 57 -5.96 13.32 21.22
C CYS A 57 -5.99 12.73 22.62
N SER A 58 -6.46 13.49 23.63
CA SER A 58 -6.64 12.99 24.99
C SER A 58 -7.65 11.85 25.06
N LYS A 59 -8.78 11.93 24.32
CA LYS A 59 -9.74 10.83 24.24
C LYS A 59 -9.15 9.58 23.59
N LEU A 60 -8.38 9.76 22.53
CA LEU A 60 -7.69 8.66 21.85
C LEU A 60 -6.67 7.99 22.76
N ALA A 61 -5.83 8.79 23.43
CA ALA A 61 -4.82 8.32 24.37
C ALA A 61 -5.43 7.56 25.53
N ALA A 62 -6.54 8.05 26.12
CA ALA A 62 -7.26 7.37 27.21
C ALA A 62 -7.79 6.00 26.78
N ALA A 63 -8.07 5.80 25.49
CA ALA A 63 -8.51 4.52 24.93
C ALA A 63 -7.33 3.68 24.37
N ASN A 64 -6.07 4.09 24.55
CA ASN A 64 -4.88 3.49 23.96
C ASN A 64 -4.99 3.34 22.43
N ARG A 65 -5.56 4.36 21.76
CA ARG A 65 -5.73 4.37 20.30
C ARG A 65 -5.05 5.58 19.67
N GLY A 66 -4.60 5.40 18.43
CA GLY A 66 -4.13 6.46 17.55
C GLY A 66 -5.06 6.66 16.36
N ALA A 67 -5.20 7.88 15.89
CA ALA A 67 -5.91 8.17 14.66
C ALA A 67 -5.05 7.78 13.45
N ARG A 68 -5.67 7.08 12.48
CA ARG A 68 -5.13 6.82 11.14
C ARG A 68 -5.79 7.71 10.11
N GLN A 69 -7.05 8.04 10.33
CA GLN A 69 -7.78 8.99 9.51
C GLN A 69 -8.59 9.92 10.40
N LEU A 70 -8.48 11.19 10.10
CA LEU A 70 -9.24 12.27 10.74
C LEU A 70 -10.16 12.92 9.73
N ARG A 71 -11.33 13.32 10.20
CA ARG A 71 -12.30 14.08 9.43
C ARG A 71 -12.58 15.39 10.15
N LEU A 72 -12.32 16.51 9.44
CA LEU A 72 -12.70 17.85 9.87
C LEU A 72 -13.96 18.24 9.13
N GLN A 73 -15.00 18.60 9.87
CA GLN A 73 -16.25 19.11 9.36
C GLN A 73 -16.41 20.56 9.81
N ALA A 74 -16.65 21.45 8.85
CA ALA A 74 -16.95 22.86 9.07
C ALA A 74 -18.41 23.12 8.68
N TYR A 75 -19.22 23.48 9.65
CA TYR A 75 -20.63 23.83 9.46
C TYR A 75 -20.74 25.34 9.34
N ARG A 76 -21.39 25.79 8.30
CA ARG A 76 -21.58 27.21 7.98
C ARG A 76 -22.93 27.71 8.43
N CYS A 77 -23.04 29.04 8.58
CA CYS A 77 -24.29 29.73 8.90
C CYS A 77 -25.38 29.54 7.84
N ASP A 78 -25.01 29.25 6.59
CA ASP A 78 -25.96 28.97 5.50
C ASP A 78 -26.47 27.51 5.51
N GLN A 79 -26.26 26.77 6.59
CA GLN A 79 -26.61 25.36 6.80
C GLN A 79 -25.87 24.39 5.84
N THR A 80 -24.84 24.84 5.13
CA THR A 80 -23.97 23.97 4.36
C THR A 80 -22.83 23.43 5.22
N MET A 81 -22.24 22.31 4.82
CA MET A 81 -21.12 21.68 5.51
C MET A 81 -20.00 21.38 4.53
N GLN A 82 -18.77 21.67 4.94
CA GLN A 82 -17.58 21.21 4.25
C GLN A 82 -16.90 20.10 5.06
N CYS A 83 -16.33 19.13 4.35
CA CYS A 83 -15.72 17.96 4.94
C CYS A 83 -14.32 17.72 4.35
N PHE A 84 -13.32 17.52 5.20
CA PHE A 84 -11.94 17.29 4.81
C PHE A 84 -11.39 16.06 5.53
N ASP A 85 -10.98 15.07 4.77
CA ASP A 85 -10.34 13.87 5.29
C ASP A 85 -8.81 14.02 5.24
N ILE A 86 -8.16 13.58 6.32
CA ILE A 86 -6.71 13.64 6.51
C ILE A 86 -6.25 12.27 6.98
N GLY A 87 -5.42 11.62 6.17
CA GLY A 87 -4.77 10.36 6.52
C GLY A 87 -3.42 10.60 7.22
N LEU A 88 -3.10 9.74 8.15
CA LEU A 88 -1.79 9.69 8.81
C LEU A 88 -1.04 8.43 8.34
N ALA A 89 0.24 8.58 8.00
CA ALA A 89 1.09 7.45 7.63
C ALA A 89 1.29 6.46 8.78
N ARG A 90 1.14 6.93 10.02
CA ARG A 90 1.17 6.13 11.25
C ARG A 90 0.07 6.58 12.19
N ALA A 91 -0.51 5.62 12.92
CA ALA A 91 -1.46 5.92 13.97
C ALA A 91 -0.83 6.83 15.04
N SER A 92 -1.48 7.95 15.37
CA SER A 92 -0.99 8.90 16.33
C SER A 92 -2.11 9.48 17.19
N SER A 93 -1.79 9.75 18.47
CA SER A 93 -2.58 10.56 19.36
C SER A 93 -1.83 11.83 19.79
N ASP A 94 -0.74 12.17 19.09
CA ASP A 94 0.10 13.33 19.37
C ASP A 94 -0.39 14.56 18.59
N PRO A 95 -0.84 15.63 19.27
CA PRO A 95 -1.32 16.85 18.61
C PRO A 95 -0.25 17.50 17.73
N GLU A 96 1.02 17.48 18.13
CA GLU A 96 2.11 18.15 17.42
C GLU A 96 2.39 17.50 16.04
N ARG A 97 2.14 16.20 15.93
CA ARG A 97 2.25 15.47 14.64
C ARG A 97 1.03 15.67 13.75
N ILE A 98 -0.14 15.76 14.34
CA ILE A 98 -1.40 15.84 13.58
C ILE A 98 -1.66 17.27 13.11
N HIS A 99 -1.37 18.26 13.92
CA HIS A 99 -1.66 19.68 13.64
C HIS A 99 -1.11 20.17 12.29
N PRO A 100 0.17 19.91 11.91
CA PRO A 100 0.70 20.37 10.62
C PRO A 100 -0.05 19.79 9.42
N LEU A 101 -0.57 18.56 9.54
CA LEU A 101 -1.34 17.91 8.46
C LEU A 101 -2.72 18.55 8.31
N LEU A 102 -3.35 18.93 9.42
CA LEU A 102 -4.62 19.66 9.43
C LEU A 102 -4.45 21.03 8.78
N VAL A 103 -3.43 21.80 9.15
CA VAL A 103 -3.16 23.13 8.58
C VAL A 103 -3.08 23.11 7.06
N LEU A 104 -2.48 22.07 6.45
CA LEU A 104 -2.41 21.95 4.99
C LEU A 104 -3.80 21.86 4.32
N LYS A 105 -4.84 21.50 5.05
CA LYS A 105 -6.23 21.42 4.54
C LYS A 105 -7.05 22.64 4.91
N LEU A 106 -6.69 23.38 5.98
CA LEU A 106 -7.45 24.55 6.43
C LEU A 106 -7.50 25.63 5.35
N ALA A 107 -6.42 25.83 4.62
CA ALA A 107 -6.36 26.78 3.50
C ALA A 107 -7.39 26.50 2.37
N LYS A 108 -8.00 25.31 2.36
CA LYS A 108 -9.03 24.91 1.38
C LYS A 108 -10.46 25.16 1.90
N ILE A 109 -10.61 25.58 3.15
CA ILE A 109 -11.90 25.84 3.75
C ILE A 109 -12.39 27.18 3.22
N ASP A 110 -13.56 27.14 2.57
CA ASP A 110 -14.30 28.33 2.22
C ASP A 110 -15.30 28.64 3.35
N ALA A 111 -15.05 29.67 4.11
CA ALA A 111 -15.90 30.04 5.24
C ALA A 111 -17.27 30.61 4.82
N GLY A 112 -17.42 31.06 3.55
CA GLY A 112 -18.64 31.68 3.07
C GLY A 112 -19.08 32.86 3.98
N PHE A 113 -20.33 32.79 4.48
CA PHE A 113 -20.89 33.77 5.43
C PHE A 113 -20.43 33.57 6.89
N GLY A 114 -19.56 32.59 7.13
CA GLY A 114 -19.02 32.26 8.45
C GLY A 114 -19.29 30.82 8.85
N ILE A 115 -18.40 30.29 9.67
CA ILE A 115 -18.46 28.95 10.28
C ILE A 115 -18.94 29.11 11.70
N ASP A 116 -20.00 28.44 12.09
CA ASP A 116 -20.61 28.47 13.43
C ASP A 116 -20.21 27.24 14.28
N MET A 117 -19.83 26.13 13.63
CA MET A 117 -19.40 24.93 14.34
C MET A 117 -18.31 24.17 13.57
N LEU A 118 -17.33 23.68 14.34
CA LEU A 118 -16.31 22.73 13.85
C LEU A 118 -16.46 21.40 14.59
N ARG A 119 -16.35 20.30 13.84
CA ARG A 119 -16.29 18.96 14.41
C ARG A 119 -15.05 18.25 13.87
N LEU A 120 -14.26 17.67 14.77
CA LEU A 120 -13.12 16.85 14.43
C LEU A 120 -13.35 15.43 14.94
N GLU A 121 -13.22 14.46 14.05
CA GLU A 121 -13.50 13.05 14.29
C GLU A 121 -12.34 12.18 13.79
N ALA A 122 -11.97 11.17 14.57
CA ALA A 122 -11.10 10.08 14.11
C ALA A 122 -11.98 8.98 13.51
N THR A 123 -12.06 8.91 12.18
CA THR A 123 -12.89 7.95 11.44
C THR A 123 -12.27 6.56 11.41
N GLN A 124 -10.92 6.50 11.42
CA GLN A 124 -10.17 5.25 11.53
C GLN A 124 -9.15 5.38 12.66
N THR A 125 -9.10 4.38 13.51
CA THR A 125 -8.19 4.34 14.65
C THR A 125 -7.57 2.96 14.78
N GLU A 126 -6.32 2.91 15.22
CA GLU A 126 -5.57 1.68 15.50
C GLU A 126 -5.14 1.67 16.97
N PRO A 127 -4.96 0.49 17.58
CA PRO A 127 -4.33 0.40 18.89
C PRO A 127 -2.94 1.01 18.86
N LEU A 128 -2.62 1.87 19.81
CA LEU A 128 -1.24 2.33 20.02
C LEU A 128 -0.52 1.23 20.80
N GLN A 129 0.22 0.38 20.07
CA GLN A 129 1.17 -0.48 20.76
C GLN A 129 2.32 0.40 21.25
N PRO A 130 2.67 0.36 22.54
CA PRO A 130 3.94 0.92 22.98
C PRO A 130 5.02 0.21 22.18
N HIS A 131 5.79 0.93 21.39
CA HIS A 131 6.97 0.37 20.75
C HIS A 131 7.89 -0.07 21.89
N GLN A 132 7.90 -1.34 22.22
CA GLN A 132 9.01 -1.96 22.88
C GLN A 132 10.19 -1.79 21.94
N GLN A 133 11.05 -0.84 22.25
CA GLN A 133 12.38 -0.80 21.68
C GLN A 133 13.01 -2.15 22.06
N HIS A 134 13.14 -3.04 21.09
CA HIS A 134 14.01 -4.18 21.24
C HIS A 134 15.44 -3.61 21.35
N GLN A 135 15.83 -3.21 22.57
CA GLN A 135 17.23 -3.16 22.90
C GLN A 135 17.69 -4.62 23.00
N PRO A 136 18.64 -5.04 22.16
CA PRO A 136 19.26 -6.32 22.37
C PRO A 136 19.81 -6.37 23.80
N LEU A 137 19.51 -7.42 24.55
CA LEU A 137 19.95 -7.59 25.93
C LEU A 137 21.49 -7.60 26.08
N ASP A 138 22.22 -7.68 24.98
CA ASP A 138 23.69 -7.74 24.94
C ASP A 138 24.38 -6.37 25.03
N SER A 139 23.67 -5.27 25.10
CA SER A 139 24.29 -3.94 25.24
C SER A 139 24.26 -3.41 26.68
N LEU A 140 24.88 -4.16 27.58
CA LEU A 140 25.39 -3.61 28.87
C LEU A 140 26.65 -2.74 28.67
N SER A 141 27.05 -2.47 27.44
CA SER A 141 28.11 -1.56 27.06
C SER A 141 27.52 -0.25 26.56
N THR A 142 27.94 0.85 27.13
CA THR A 142 27.71 2.27 26.85
C THR A 142 27.01 2.55 25.49
N PRO A 143 25.93 3.36 25.47
CA PRO A 143 25.22 3.66 24.22
C PRO A 143 26.17 4.38 23.28
N THR A 144 26.59 3.68 22.24
CA THR A 144 27.34 4.27 21.13
C THR A 144 26.41 5.24 20.39
N ALA A 145 26.90 6.41 20.03
CA ALA A 145 26.17 7.48 19.34
C ALA A 145 25.39 7.03 18.09
N ALA A 146 25.71 5.87 17.51
CA ALA A 146 25.02 5.26 16.37
C ALA A 146 23.63 4.69 16.71
N ALA A 147 23.39 4.19 17.94
CA ALA A 147 22.09 3.63 18.34
C ALA A 147 21.05 4.70 18.61
N VAL A 148 21.48 5.92 19.00
CA VAL A 148 20.61 7.07 19.25
C VAL A 148 20.14 7.74 17.95
N ALA A 149 20.88 7.56 16.84
CA ALA A 149 20.56 8.19 15.54
C ALA A 149 19.51 7.43 14.71
N THR A 150 19.23 6.13 14.99
CA THR A 150 18.36 5.31 14.14
C THR A 150 16.87 5.52 14.43
N ILE A 151 16.49 5.82 15.68
CA ILE A 151 15.10 6.04 16.08
C ILE A 151 14.50 7.34 15.49
N PRO A 152 15.23 8.45 15.41
CA PRO A 152 14.72 9.68 14.80
C PRO A 152 14.49 9.55 13.28
N GLN A 153 15.26 8.72 12.57
CA GLN A 153 15.16 8.62 11.11
C GLN A 153 13.88 7.93 10.63
N THR A 154 13.47 6.83 11.27
CA THR A 154 12.23 6.13 10.90
C THR A 154 11.02 7.02 11.15
N VAL A 155 10.98 7.70 12.29
CA VAL A 155 9.92 8.65 12.64
C VAL A 155 9.89 9.83 11.66
N ALA A 156 11.05 10.36 11.28
CA ALA A 156 11.15 11.45 10.31
C ALA A 156 10.66 11.06 8.91
N ILE A 157 10.91 9.82 8.48
CA ILE A 157 10.42 9.29 7.20
C ILE A 157 8.89 9.14 7.24
N GLU A 158 8.32 8.61 8.33
CA GLU A 158 6.88 8.47 8.49
C GLU A 158 6.18 9.84 8.49
N ASP A 159 6.74 10.83 9.19
CA ASP A 159 6.23 12.19 9.19
C ASP A 159 6.32 12.83 7.79
N LEU A 160 7.41 12.58 7.05
CA LEU A 160 7.56 13.02 5.66
C LEU A 160 6.50 12.39 4.76
N ILE A 161 6.29 11.07 4.85
CA ILE A 161 5.23 10.35 4.12
C ILE A 161 3.86 10.96 4.45
N GLY A 162 3.59 11.24 5.74
CA GLY A 162 2.35 11.89 6.17
C GLY A 162 2.15 13.26 5.54
N ARG A 163 3.19 14.11 5.55
CA ARG A 163 3.15 15.47 4.97
C ARG A 163 2.98 15.48 3.45
N ILE A 164 3.71 14.62 2.74
CA ILE A 164 3.55 14.47 1.28
C ILE A 164 2.17 13.90 0.99
N GLY A 165 1.75 12.84 1.69
CA GLY A 165 0.47 12.19 1.52
C GLY A 165 -0.73 13.10 1.80
N ALA A 166 -0.60 14.06 2.73
CA ALA A 166 -1.64 15.07 2.96
C ALA A 166 -1.87 15.98 1.72
N ARG A 167 -0.89 16.12 0.85
CA ARG A 167 -0.97 16.92 -0.39
C ARG A 167 -1.45 16.12 -1.59
N ILE A 168 -0.81 14.96 -1.85
CA ILE A 168 -1.05 14.18 -3.07
C ILE A 168 -1.91 12.92 -2.85
N GLY A 169 -2.19 12.55 -1.59
CA GLY A 169 -2.84 11.30 -1.20
C GLY A 169 -1.81 10.25 -0.75
N LEU A 170 -2.12 9.52 0.31
CA LEU A 170 -1.22 8.49 0.87
C LEU A 170 -1.04 7.30 -0.08
N ASP A 171 -2.05 6.99 -0.90
CA ASP A 171 -2.03 5.88 -1.85
C ASP A 171 -1.05 6.09 -3.01
N HIS A 172 -0.66 7.34 -3.27
CA HIS A 172 0.31 7.67 -4.32
C HIS A 172 1.78 7.51 -3.88
N ILE A 173 2.02 7.33 -2.58
CA ILE A 173 3.34 7.05 -2.05
C ILE A 173 3.44 5.57 -1.81
N THR A 174 4.24 4.87 -2.61
CA THR A 174 4.26 3.41 -2.64
C THR A 174 5.62 2.84 -2.27
N ARG A 175 5.63 1.60 -1.83
CA ARG A 175 6.82 0.76 -1.61
C ARG A 175 6.71 -0.51 -2.45
N ARG A 176 7.87 -1.04 -2.84
CA ARG A 176 7.95 -2.35 -3.48
C ARG A 176 8.18 -3.41 -2.42
N HIS A 177 7.44 -4.51 -2.53
CA HIS A 177 7.55 -5.69 -1.67
C HIS A 177 7.77 -6.92 -2.54
N PRO A 178 8.50 -7.93 -2.06
CA PRO A 178 8.57 -9.21 -2.75
C PRO A 178 7.17 -9.83 -2.82
N GLY A 179 6.78 -10.30 -3.99
CA GLY A 179 5.57 -11.10 -4.20
C GLY A 179 5.87 -12.57 -3.99
N ASP A 180 4.93 -13.30 -3.43
CA ASP A 180 4.98 -14.76 -3.33
C ASP A 180 4.57 -15.40 -4.67
N SER A 181 5.38 -15.12 -5.70
CA SER A 181 5.15 -15.61 -7.06
C SER A 181 6.47 -15.69 -7.80
N HIS A 182 6.66 -16.79 -8.54
CA HIS A 182 7.79 -16.95 -9.46
C HIS A 182 7.54 -16.32 -10.84
N ILE A 183 6.31 -15.89 -11.09
CA ILE A 183 5.93 -15.16 -12.29
C ILE A 183 6.57 -13.77 -12.30
N PRO A 184 7.35 -13.40 -13.34
CA PRO A 184 8.12 -12.16 -13.35
C PRO A 184 7.28 -10.90 -13.07
N GLU A 185 6.10 -10.83 -13.63
CA GLU A 185 5.19 -9.69 -13.49
C GLU A 185 4.57 -9.58 -12.08
N LYS A 186 4.56 -10.69 -11.33
CA LYS A 186 3.98 -10.81 -9.99
C LYS A 186 5.02 -10.94 -8.88
N SER A 187 6.31 -11.04 -9.23
CA SER A 187 7.40 -11.21 -8.27
C SER A 187 7.60 -10.00 -7.34
N ALA A 188 6.96 -8.90 -7.64
CA ALA A 188 6.98 -7.70 -6.82
C ALA A 188 5.59 -7.05 -6.73
N LEU A 189 5.19 -6.73 -5.50
CA LEU A 189 3.97 -6.01 -5.19
C LEU A 189 4.28 -4.53 -4.97
N THR A 190 3.37 -3.67 -5.38
CA THR A 190 3.42 -2.24 -5.09
C THR A 190 2.33 -1.94 -4.06
N LEU A 191 2.73 -1.61 -2.83
CA LEU A 191 1.82 -1.33 -1.72
C LEU A 191 1.96 0.13 -1.28
N ALA A 192 0.89 0.73 -0.80
CA ALA A 192 0.94 2.08 -0.26
C ALA A 192 1.86 2.11 0.98
N ALA A 193 2.80 3.05 0.99
CA ALA A 193 3.83 3.16 2.02
C ALA A 193 3.26 3.43 3.42
N ALA A 194 2.11 4.10 3.48
CA ALA A 194 1.41 4.37 4.73
C ALA A 194 0.79 3.11 5.38
N TRP A 195 0.54 2.06 4.59
CA TRP A 195 -0.19 0.87 5.00
C TRP A 195 0.67 -0.39 4.94
N SER A 196 1.97 -0.24 4.69
CA SER A 196 2.93 -1.35 4.61
C SER A 196 4.20 -1.05 5.39
N GLU A 197 4.75 -2.08 6.01
CA GLU A 197 6.07 -2.00 6.62
C GLU A 197 7.16 -1.99 5.53
N PRO A 198 8.37 -1.49 5.79
CA PRO A 198 9.50 -1.66 4.87
C PRO A 198 9.72 -3.12 4.52
N ALA A 199 9.96 -3.41 3.24
CA ALA A 199 10.28 -4.76 2.82
C ALA A 199 11.56 -5.26 3.51
N GLY A 200 11.53 -6.54 3.93
CA GLY A 200 12.71 -7.25 4.38
C GLY A 200 13.65 -7.61 3.22
N GLU A 201 14.40 -8.69 3.39
CA GLU A 201 15.28 -9.20 2.34
C GLU A 201 14.48 -9.67 1.12
N TRP A 202 15.00 -9.34 -0.06
CA TRP A 202 14.44 -9.81 -1.31
C TRP A 202 14.93 -11.22 -1.62
N PRO A 203 14.06 -12.13 -2.08
CA PRO A 203 14.48 -13.45 -2.47
C PRO A 203 15.49 -13.38 -3.62
N LEU A 204 16.55 -14.16 -3.53
CA LEU A 204 17.53 -14.26 -4.60
C LEU A 204 16.92 -14.98 -5.79
N CYS A 205 16.97 -14.35 -6.96
CA CYS A 205 16.57 -15.00 -8.21
C CYS A 205 17.70 -15.93 -8.69
N SER A 206 17.34 -17.14 -9.12
CA SER A 206 18.30 -18.12 -9.67
C SER A 206 18.91 -17.65 -11.00
N ALA A 207 18.18 -16.84 -11.77
CA ALA A 207 18.61 -16.24 -13.03
C ALA A 207 18.45 -14.71 -13.00
N PRO A 208 19.32 -13.97 -13.70
CA PRO A 208 19.19 -12.53 -13.82
C PRO A 208 17.84 -12.14 -14.45
N ARG A 209 17.17 -11.16 -13.87
CA ARG A 209 15.94 -10.58 -14.43
C ARG A 209 16.25 -9.30 -15.17
N PRO A 210 15.52 -8.99 -16.26
CA PRO A 210 15.68 -7.73 -16.98
C PRO A 210 15.25 -6.55 -16.11
N LEU A 211 15.89 -5.39 -16.33
CA LEU A 211 15.53 -4.14 -15.65
C LEU A 211 14.19 -3.59 -16.18
N ILE A 212 13.90 -3.82 -17.45
CA ILE A 212 12.68 -3.35 -18.10
C ILE A 212 11.87 -4.55 -18.55
N LEU A 213 10.64 -4.65 -18.03
CA LEU A 213 9.63 -5.62 -18.46
C LEU A 213 8.51 -4.88 -19.19
N TRP A 214 7.99 -5.51 -20.25
CA TRP A 214 6.78 -5.08 -20.96
C TRP A 214 5.86 -6.27 -21.20
N SER A 215 4.62 -6.01 -21.61
CA SER A 215 3.70 -7.08 -22.01
C SER A 215 4.31 -7.89 -23.15
N PRO A 216 4.21 -9.23 -23.12
CA PRO A 216 4.81 -10.07 -24.15
C PRO A 216 4.44 -9.65 -25.57
N GLU A 217 5.44 -9.35 -26.40
CA GLU A 217 5.28 -8.98 -27.79
C GLU A 217 5.68 -10.14 -28.71
N PRO A 218 4.87 -10.51 -29.72
CA PRO A 218 5.18 -11.61 -30.62
C PRO A 218 6.42 -11.34 -31.46
N VAL A 219 7.19 -12.37 -31.69
CA VAL A 219 8.40 -12.36 -32.49
C VAL A 219 8.24 -13.31 -33.67
N THR A 220 8.59 -12.87 -34.86
CA THR A 220 8.66 -13.75 -36.03
C THR A 220 9.98 -14.52 -36.02
N ALA A 221 9.91 -15.79 -35.68
CA ALA A 221 11.03 -16.71 -35.57
C ALA A 221 10.59 -18.15 -35.92
N PRO A 222 11.54 -19.08 -36.14
CA PRO A 222 11.18 -20.50 -36.28
C PRO A 222 10.37 -21.04 -35.12
N GLY A 223 9.37 -21.86 -35.36
CA GLY A 223 8.45 -22.42 -34.35
C GLY A 223 9.06 -23.52 -33.47
N THR A 224 10.38 -23.54 -33.28
CA THR A 224 11.09 -24.51 -32.45
C THR A 224 11.44 -23.86 -31.09
N PRO A 225 11.49 -24.63 -29.99
CA PRO A 225 11.82 -24.09 -28.66
C PRO A 225 13.32 -23.73 -28.48
N THR A 226 14.13 -23.95 -29.51
CA THR A 226 15.55 -23.58 -29.51
C THR A 226 15.71 -22.09 -29.85
N PRO A 227 16.65 -21.36 -29.20
CA PRO A 227 16.87 -19.95 -29.47
C PRO A 227 17.06 -19.67 -30.95
N PRO A 228 16.33 -18.73 -31.56
CA PRO A 228 16.43 -18.45 -32.98
C PRO A 228 17.77 -17.75 -33.29
N ALA A 229 18.47 -18.25 -34.31
CA ALA A 229 19.68 -17.59 -34.83
C ALA A 229 19.37 -16.20 -35.42
N GLN A 230 18.18 -16.07 -36.01
CA GLN A 230 17.65 -14.81 -36.55
C GLN A 230 16.16 -14.71 -36.22
N PHE A 231 15.73 -13.49 -35.91
CA PHE A 231 14.32 -13.20 -35.62
C PHE A 231 13.97 -11.76 -36.00
N ARG A 232 12.67 -11.53 -36.21
CA ARG A 232 12.14 -10.18 -36.50
C ARG A 232 11.26 -9.71 -35.36
N TRP A 233 11.59 -8.53 -34.84
CA TRP A 233 10.84 -7.88 -33.77
C TRP A 233 10.77 -6.37 -34.02
N ARG A 234 9.61 -5.76 -33.83
CA ARG A 234 9.32 -4.34 -34.09
C ARG A 234 9.85 -3.84 -35.44
N GLY A 235 9.67 -4.68 -36.49
CA GLY A 235 10.12 -4.33 -37.86
C GLY A 235 11.62 -4.51 -38.12
N ARG A 236 12.45 -4.80 -37.11
CA ARG A 236 13.90 -4.99 -37.22
C ARG A 236 14.24 -6.47 -37.33
N ASN A 237 15.17 -6.81 -38.22
CA ASN A 237 15.76 -8.14 -38.26
C ASN A 237 16.98 -8.16 -37.33
N LEU A 238 16.99 -9.10 -36.38
CA LEU A 238 18.00 -9.23 -35.33
C LEU A 238 18.69 -10.59 -35.48
N ILE A 239 20.00 -10.61 -35.28
CA ILE A 239 20.84 -11.82 -35.31
C ILE A 239 21.31 -12.09 -33.89
N THR A 240 21.11 -13.32 -33.41
CA THR A 240 21.55 -13.75 -32.09
C THR A 240 23.03 -14.10 -32.12
N LEU A 241 23.85 -13.45 -31.29
CA LEU A 241 25.25 -13.80 -31.05
C LEU A 241 25.42 -14.80 -29.91
N LYS A 242 24.63 -14.62 -28.85
CA LYS A 242 24.71 -15.44 -27.64
C LYS A 242 23.32 -15.66 -27.07
N ALA A 243 23.05 -16.88 -26.64
CA ALA A 243 21.85 -17.26 -25.88
C ALA A 243 22.23 -17.89 -24.55
N THR A 244 21.59 -17.49 -23.48
CA THR A 244 21.76 -18.07 -22.13
C THR A 244 20.39 -18.45 -21.58
N GLY A 245 20.23 -19.67 -21.14
CA GLY A 245 18.97 -20.25 -20.67
C GLY A 245 18.91 -21.74 -21.03
N PRO A 246 17.73 -22.38 -21.01
CA PRO A 246 16.44 -21.77 -20.66
C PRO A 246 16.19 -21.70 -19.14
N GLU A 247 15.44 -20.72 -18.71
CA GLU A 247 14.74 -20.74 -17.45
C GLU A 247 13.29 -21.10 -17.71
N ARG A 248 12.84 -22.26 -17.22
CA ARG A 248 11.49 -22.73 -17.42
C ARG A 248 10.56 -22.25 -16.33
N LEU A 249 9.53 -21.49 -16.70
CA LEU A 249 8.48 -21.02 -15.82
C LEU A 249 7.14 -21.61 -16.23
N ALA A 250 6.41 -22.16 -15.26
CA ALA A 250 5.07 -22.67 -15.44
C ALA A 250 4.03 -21.63 -14.96
N PRO A 251 2.82 -21.63 -15.53
CA PRO A 251 1.73 -20.85 -14.97
C PRO A 251 1.38 -21.33 -13.57
N GLU A 252 0.93 -20.42 -12.72
CA GLU A 252 0.37 -20.75 -11.41
C GLU A 252 -1.03 -21.35 -11.63
N TRP A 253 -1.13 -22.67 -11.65
CA TRP A 253 -2.33 -23.43 -12.05
C TRP A 253 -3.57 -23.13 -11.18
N TRP A 254 -3.37 -22.59 -9.98
CA TRP A 254 -4.44 -22.16 -9.07
C TRP A 254 -4.99 -20.76 -9.40
N LEU A 255 -4.36 -20.04 -10.34
CA LEU A 255 -4.80 -18.74 -10.81
C LEU A 255 -5.13 -18.82 -12.30
N ASP A 256 -6.35 -18.47 -12.71
CA ASP A 256 -6.66 -18.25 -14.12
C ASP A 256 -6.14 -16.89 -14.57
N ASP A 257 -4.85 -16.84 -14.95
CA ASP A 257 -4.23 -15.64 -15.47
C ASP A 257 -4.29 -15.63 -17.01
N PRO A 258 -5.09 -14.73 -17.62
CA PRO A 258 -5.19 -14.63 -19.07
C PRO A 258 -3.84 -14.46 -19.78
N ASN A 259 -2.87 -13.77 -19.15
CA ASN A 259 -1.54 -13.55 -19.73
C ASN A 259 -0.70 -14.83 -19.79
N TRP A 260 -1.05 -15.87 -19.01
CA TRP A 260 -0.33 -17.14 -18.94
C TRP A 260 -1.07 -18.29 -19.60
N ARG A 261 -2.15 -18.02 -20.35
CA ARG A 261 -2.87 -19.03 -21.13
C ARG A 261 -2.08 -19.60 -22.32
N SER A 262 -0.90 -19.03 -22.61
CA SER A 262 0.09 -19.62 -23.54
C SER A 262 0.87 -20.81 -22.95
N GLY A 263 0.61 -21.18 -21.69
CA GLY A 263 1.21 -22.33 -21.03
C GLY A 263 2.61 -22.06 -20.48
N VAL A 264 3.38 -23.15 -20.38
CA VAL A 264 4.78 -23.10 -19.90
C VAL A 264 5.62 -22.26 -20.83
N ARG A 265 6.54 -21.48 -20.26
CA ARG A 265 7.46 -20.59 -20.98
C ARG A 265 8.90 -20.94 -20.68
N ASP A 266 9.71 -21.09 -21.73
CA ASP A 266 11.16 -21.23 -21.63
C ASP A 266 11.80 -19.88 -21.94
N TYR A 267 12.39 -19.25 -20.92
CA TYR A 267 13.00 -17.92 -21.03
C TYR A 267 14.48 -17.98 -21.37
N TRP A 268 14.91 -17.09 -22.26
CA TRP A 268 16.27 -16.95 -22.72
C TRP A 268 16.72 -15.50 -22.69
N CYS A 269 17.95 -15.28 -22.23
CA CYS A 269 18.63 -14.00 -22.43
C CYS A 269 19.41 -14.08 -23.74
N LEU A 270 18.99 -13.32 -24.75
CA LEU A 270 19.63 -13.25 -26.05
C LEU A 270 20.43 -11.96 -26.17
N THR A 271 21.70 -12.06 -26.59
CA THR A 271 22.51 -10.93 -27.00
C THR A 271 22.53 -10.87 -28.52
N THR A 272 22.14 -9.74 -29.08
CA THR A 272 22.07 -9.54 -30.53
C THR A 272 23.39 -8.96 -31.09
N GLN A 273 23.55 -9.03 -32.39
CA GLN A 273 24.69 -8.43 -33.08
C GLN A 273 24.75 -6.90 -32.93
N THR A 274 23.61 -6.24 -32.68
CA THR A 274 23.52 -4.81 -32.39
C THR A 274 23.85 -4.44 -30.95
N GLY A 275 24.15 -5.43 -30.11
CA GLY A 275 24.45 -5.21 -28.68
C GLY A 275 23.23 -5.24 -27.77
N ASP A 276 22.02 -5.30 -28.32
CA ASP A 276 20.80 -5.37 -27.52
C ASP A 276 20.77 -6.70 -26.72
N ARG A 277 20.49 -6.61 -25.43
CA ARG A 277 20.27 -7.79 -24.55
C ARG A 277 18.79 -7.91 -24.26
N LEU A 278 18.14 -8.86 -24.91
CA LEU A 278 16.70 -9.06 -24.88
C LEU A 278 16.34 -10.32 -24.10
N TRP A 279 15.23 -10.25 -23.37
CA TRP A 279 14.65 -11.39 -22.68
C TRP A 279 13.48 -11.93 -23.51
N LEU A 280 13.70 -13.07 -24.15
CA LEU A 280 12.71 -13.75 -24.96
C LEU A 280 12.24 -15.01 -24.26
N PHE A 281 11.04 -15.42 -24.57
CA PHE A 281 10.59 -16.75 -24.20
C PHE A 281 9.91 -17.48 -25.36
N TYR A 282 10.00 -18.79 -25.34
CA TYR A 282 9.18 -19.67 -26.13
C TYR A 282 8.00 -20.16 -25.30
N ALA A 283 6.78 -19.86 -25.72
CA ALA A 283 5.57 -20.39 -25.12
C ALA A 283 5.26 -21.75 -25.76
N HIS A 284 5.07 -22.79 -24.93
CA HIS A 284 4.81 -24.15 -25.44
C HIS A 284 3.38 -24.35 -25.90
N GLY A 285 2.49 -23.40 -25.68
CA GLY A 285 1.08 -23.45 -26.02
C GLY A 285 0.22 -24.11 -24.95
N ALA A 286 -1.01 -23.65 -24.86
CA ALA A 286 -2.11 -24.18 -24.06
C ALA A 286 -3.43 -23.76 -24.69
N SER A 287 -4.18 -22.83 -24.08
CA SER A 287 -5.36 -22.20 -24.71
C SER A 287 -4.97 -21.24 -25.85
N LEU A 288 -3.75 -20.70 -25.82
CA LEU A 288 -3.17 -19.89 -26.89
C LEU A 288 -2.04 -20.65 -27.57
N SER A 289 -1.76 -20.27 -28.84
CA SER A 289 -0.76 -20.95 -29.68
C SER A 289 0.66 -20.79 -29.14
N ALA A 290 1.49 -21.79 -29.43
CA ALA A 290 2.92 -21.76 -29.16
C ALA A 290 3.63 -20.69 -30.02
N GLY A 291 4.75 -20.16 -29.53
CA GLY A 291 5.54 -19.20 -30.29
C GLY A 291 6.56 -18.44 -29.45
N TRP A 292 7.32 -17.59 -30.15
CA TRP A 292 8.33 -16.72 -29.53
C TRP A 292 7.78 -15.34 -29.21
N PHE A 293 8.18 -14.84 -28.04
CA PHE A 293 7.80 -13.51 -27.55
C PHE A 293 9.00 -12.81 -26.91
N THR A 294 9.09 -11.49 -27.06
CA THR A 294 9.96 -10.64 -26.21
C THR A 294 9.19 -10.19 -25.01
N HIS A 295 9.85 -10.13 -23.84
CA HIS A 295 9.23 -9.76 -22.58
C HIS A 295 10.00 -8.71 -21.80
N GLY A 296 11.25 -8.43 -22.15
CA GLY A 296 12.06 -7.46 -21.46
C GLY A 296 13.43 -7.20 -22.07
N SER A 297 14.14 -6.23 -21.49
CA SER A 297 15.50 -5.86 -21.87
C SER A 297 16.39 -5.72 -20.64
N PHE A 298 17.61 -6.18 -20.78
CA PHE A 298 18.67 -6.04 -19.77
C PHE A 298 19.47 -4.77 -20.02
N ALA A 299 18.99 -3.71 -20.41
CA ALA A 299 19.66 -2.43 -20.68
C ALA A 299 21.18 -2.54 -20.99
#